data_4a00220f6cdc9820a17f3b537bedff99
#
_entry.id   4a00220f6cdc9820a17f3b537bedff99
#
_cell.length_a   1.000
_cell.length_b   1.000
_cell.length_c   1.000
_cell.angle_alpha   90.00
_cell.angle_beta   90.00
_cell.angle_gamma   90.00
#
_symmetry.space_group_name_H-M   'P 1'
#
loop_
_entity.id
_entity.type
_entity.pdbx_description
1 polymer ?
#
loop_
_entity_poly.entity_id
_entity_poly.type
_entity_poly.pdbx_seq_one_letter_code
_entity_poly.pdbx_strand_id
1 'polypeptide(L)'
;MKYKYTGAIEKLIQKPVKTILFSCLILIAGIVLSGVVGKDFLPELDEGSIWLQVNLPPGISVEKSREMSDTLRSRTMKYPEVTYIMVQAGRNDDGTDPFTPSHFEVSIGIKPYDEWPNGKTKQDLIHELEEEYKTLPGFRVGFSQPMIDGVMDKIAGAHSELVVKVYGEDFRETRRIAEEITRALGTVKGAVDLDIDQEPPLPQLQIIMNRDAIARYGLNVSDVADLIEVAIGGKAIAQLYQGDRQYDITCKYKEEMRDTPEKIAGLMLTSSTGAKIPLSQVAEVKLSVGESTITREMNRRHLTVKLNLRGRDLASFLKEAQNVIDAKVDYDKSNYA
;
A
#
# COMPACT_ATOMS: atom_id res chain seq x y z
N MET A 1 23.70 -11.32 53.28
CA MET A 1 24.17 -10.72 52.04
C MET A 1 25.35 -9.75 52.23
N LYS A 2 25.29 -8.80 53.15
CA LYS A 2 26.30 -7.74 53.38
C LYS A 2 27.74 -8.28 53.55
N TYR A 3 27.96 -9.32 54.38
CA TYR A 3 29.30 -9.90 54.63
C TYR A 3 29.94 -10.59 53.40
N LYS A 4 29.13 -11.21 52.52
CA LYS A 4 29.64 -11.83 51.29
C LYS A 4 30.08 -10.77 50.26
N TYR A 5 29.35 -9.67 50.21
CA TYR A 5 29.65 -8.53 49.33
C TYR A 5 30.93 -7.80 49.76
N THR A 6 31.06 -7.49 51.09
CA THR A 6 32.28 -6.83 51.61
C THR A 6 33.54 -7.68 51.37
N GLY A 7 33.47 -8.98 51.66
CA GLY A 7 34.61 -9.89 51.42
C GLY A 7 34.97 -10.06 49.95
N ALA A 8 34.00 -9.93 49.01
CA ALA A 8 34.30 -9.91 47.58
C ALA A 8 35.02 -8.64 47.16
N ILE A 9 34.58 -7.48 47.63
CA ILE A 9 35.21 -6.17 47.36
C ILE A 9 36.64 -6.13 47.88
N GLU A 10 36.86 -6.57 49.12
CA GLU A 10 38.21 -6.63 49.69
C GLU A 10 39.18 -7.46 48.85
N LYS A 11 38.74 -8.63 48.37
CA LYS A 11 39.55 -9.48 47.47
C LYS A 11 39.86 -8.81 46.11
N LEU A 12 38.90 -8.08 45.57
CA LEU A 12 39.08 -7.33 44.33
C LEU A 12 40.08 -6.18 44.50
N ILE A 13 40.01 -5.45 45.61
CA ILE A 13 40.92 -4.33 45.91
C ILE A 13 42.33 -4.84 46.20
N GLN A 14 42.50 -5.99 46.83
CA GLN A 14 43.82 -6.59 47.10
C GLN A 14 44.58 -7.04 45.83
N LYS A 15 43.86 -7.23 44.69
CA LYS A 15 44.45 -7.67 43.46
C LYS A 15 44.06 -6.74 42.26
N PRO A 16 44.44 -5.46 42.32
CA PRO A 16 43.92 -4.44 41.42
C PRO A 16 44.18 -4.74 39.94
N VAL A 17 45.38 -5.21 39.59
CA VAL A 17 45.77 -5.54 38.22
C VAL A 17 44.88 -6.68 37.63
N LYS A 18 44.64 -7.72 38.43
CA LYS A 18 43.76 -8.81 37.97
C LYS A 18 42.28 -8.38 37.81
N THR A 19 41.82 -7.50 38.71
CA THR A 19 40.50 -6.94 38.63
C THR A 19 40.31 -6.08 37.41
N ILE A 20 41.30 -5.20 37.11
CA ILE A 20 41.26 -4.36 35.89
C ILE A 20 41.30 -5.23 34.62
N LEU A 21 42.21 -6.23 34.57
CA LEU A 21 42.27 -7.14 33.41
C LEU A 21 40.96 -7.89 33.19
N PHE A 22 40.33 -8.37 34.27
CA PHE A 22 39.03 -9.06 34.19
C PHE A 22 37.90 -8.13 33.74
N SER A 23 37.88 -6.88 34.24
CA SER A 23 36.92 -5.89 33.79
C SER A 23 37.10 -5.48 32.32
N CYS A 24 38.36 -5.35 31.87
CA CYS A 24 38.67 -5.11 30.47
C CYS A 24 38.24 -6.29 29.57
N LEU A 25 38.45 -7.53 30.03
CA LEU A 25 38.03 -8.72 29.31
C LEU A 25 36.48 -8.78 29.16
N ILE A 26 35.76 -8.45 30.22
CA ILE A 26 34.27 -8.35 30.16
C ILE A 26 33.85 -7.26 29.20
N LEU A 27 34.50 -6.09 29.23
CA LEU A 27 34.21 -4.98 28.34
C LEU A 27 34.47 -5.37 26.87
N ILE A 28 35.57 -5.98 26.58
CA ILE A 28 35.90 -6.48 25.24
C ILE A 28 34.90 -7.54 24.77
N ALA A 29 34.55 -8.49 25.65
CA ALA A 29 33.54 -9.49 25.37
C ALA A 29 32.17 -8.85 25.08
N GLY A 30 31.78 -7.82 25.85
CA GLY A 30 30.56 -7.05 25.61
C GLY A 30 30.55 -6.34 24.26
N ILE A 31 31.66 -5.71 23.88
CA ILE A 31 31.82 -5.05 22.57
C ILE A 31 31.72 -6.07 21.43
N VAL A 32 32.39 -7.21 21.55
CA VAL A 32 32.32 -8.28 20.53
C VAL A 32 30.91 -8.84 20.40
N LEU A 33 30.26 -9.12 21.54
CA LEU A 33 28.88 -9.60 21.56
C LEU A 33 27.90 -8.58 20.96
N SER A 34 28.08 -7.29 21.25
CA SER A 34 27.22 -6.26 20.67
C SER A 34 27.30 -6.16 19.13
N GLY A 35 28.42 -6.64 18.53
CA GLY A 35 28.57 -6.74 17.10
C GLY A 35 27.86 -7.94 16.47
N VAL A 36 27.50 -8.94 17.27
CA VAL A 36 26.82 -10.17 16.83
C VAL A 36 25.31 -10.10 17.07
N VAL A 37 24.87 -9.27 18.01
CA VAL A 37 23.45 -9.05 18.29
C VAL A 37 22.82 -8.27 17.16
N GLY A 38 21.73 -8.80 16.58
CA GLY A 38 20.93 -8.12 15.57
C GLY A 38 20.39 -6.79 16.08
N LYS A 39 20.15 -5.87 15.15
CA LYS A 39 19.61 -4.53 15.45
C LYS A 39 18.31 -4.35 14.71
N ASP A 40 17.21 -4.33 15.45
CA ASP A 40 15.88 -4.03 14.93
C ASP A 40 15.47 -2.61 15.34
N PHE A 41 14.64 -2.00 14.51
CA PHE A 41 14.19 -0.61 14.75
C PHE A 41 13.15 -0.53 15.86
N LEU A 42 12.19 -1.47 15.86
CA LEU A 42 11.16 -1.57 16.89
C LEU A 42 11.10 -3.02 17.41
N PRO A 43 10.82 -3.21 18.71
CA PRO A 43 10.53 -4.55 19.23
C PRO A 43 9.22 -5.06 18.62
N GLU A 44 9.11 -6.36 18.41
CA GLU A 44 7.85 -7.00 18.05
C GLU A 44 6.84 -6.77 19.18
N LEU A 45 5.81 -5.98 18.89
CA LEU A 45 4.67 -5.74 19.78
C LEU A 45 3.52 -6.64 19.34
N ASP A 46 2.81 -7.23 20.29
CA ASP A 46 1.57 -7.93 19.99
C ASP A 46 0.38 -7.07 20.42
N GLU A 47 -0.36 -6.58 19.46
CA GLU A 47 -1.51 -5.70 19.67
C GLU A 47 -2.83 -6.45 19.86
N GLY A 48 -2.82 -7.80 19.93
CA GLY A 48 -4.03 -8.61 20.07
C GLY A 48 -5.00 -8.49 18.90
N SER A 49 -4.51 -8.07 17.74
CA SER A 49 -5.26 -7.96 16.47
C SER A 49 -4.33 -8.21 15.29
N ILE A 50 -4.91 -8.43 14.11
CA ILE A 50 -4.17 -8.60 12.86
C ILE A 50 -4.62 -7.50 11.90
N TRP A 51 -3.66 -6.83 11.29
CA TRP A 51 -3.89 -5.95 10.16
C TRP A 51 -3.45 -6.66 8.88
N LEU A 52 -4.31 -6.63 7.87
CA LEU A 52 -4.06 -7.31 6.61
C LEU A 52 -4.24 -6.31 5.47
N GLN A 53 -3.27 -6.25 4.59
CA GLN A 53 -3.39 -5.58 3.31
C GLN A 53 -3.60 -6.61 2.21
N VAL A 54 -4.58 -6.36 1.35
CA VAL A 54 -4.89 -7.23 0.23
C VAL A 54 -4.85 -6.43 -1.06
N ASN A 55 -4.04 -6.88 -1.99
CA ASN A 55 -4.00 -6.36 -3.35
C ASN A 55 -4.68 -7.35 -4.30
N LEU A 56 -5.74 -6.91 -4.95
CA LEU A 56 -6.48 -7.61 -5.99
C LEU A 56 -5.93 -7.27 -7.38
N PRO A 57 -6.37 -7.96 -8.45
CA PRO A 57 -5.98 -7.59 -9.80
C PRO A 57 -6.34 -6.13 -10.11
N PRO A 58 -5.39 -5.36 -10.67
CA PRO A 58 -5.58 -3.95 -11.00
C PRO A 58 -6.74 -3.75 -11.99
N GLY A 59 -7.48 -2.65 -11.82
CA GLY A 59 -8.63 -2.33 -12.68
C GLY A 59 -9.91 -3.12 -12.38
N ILE A 60 -9.96 -3.79 -11.24
CA ILE A 60 -11.18 -4.48 -10.77
C ILE A 60 -12.31 -3.47 -10.54
N SER A 61 -13.56 -3.83 -10.90
CA SER A 61 -14.71 -2.98 -10.62
C SER A 61 -15.06 -2.97 -9.13
N VAL A 62 -15.75 -1.90 -8.68
CA VAL A 62 -16.22 -1.78 -7.29
C VAL A 62 -17.13 -2.95 -6.90
N GLU A 63 -18.01 -3.39 -7.81
CA GLU A 63 -18.93 -4.52 -7.59
C GLU A 63 -18.15 -5.81 -7.38
N LYS A 64 -17.13 -6.07 -8.22
CA LYS A 64 -16.31 -7.27 -8.08
C LYS A 64 -15.42 -7.21 -6.84
N SER A 65 -14.89 -6.03 -6.51
CA SER A 65 -14.15 -5.78 -5.28
C SER A 65 -15.02 -6.10 -4.04
N ARG A 66 -16.27 -5.66 -4.03
CA ARG A 66 -17.22 -6.00 -2.97
C ARG A 66 -17.44 -7.51 -2.83
N GLU A 67 -17.68 -8.23 -3.94
CA GLU A 67 -17.83 -9.69 -3.95
C GLU A 67 -16.58 -10.39 -3.38
N MET A 68 -15.39 -9.88 -3.73
CA MET A 68 -14.12 -10.40 -3.22
C MET A 68 -13.98 -10.14 -1.71
N SER A 69 -14.42 -8.96 -1.21
CA SER A 69 -14.40 -8.65 0.21
C SER A 69 -15.34 -9.56 1.01
N ASP A 70 -16.54 -9.87 0.47
CA ASP A 70 -17.46 -10.83 1.07
C ASP A 70 -16.87 -12.24 1.11
N THR A 71 -16.12 -12.62 0.09
CA THR A 71 -15.40 -13.90 0.03
C THR A 71 -14.32 -13.96 1.11
N LEU A 72 -13.47 -12.93 1.21
CA LEU A 72 -12.44 -12.82 2.24
C LEU A 72 -13.06 -12.95 3.64
N ARG A 73 -14.11 -12.17 3.90
CA ARG A 73 -14.83 -12.18 5.17
C ARG A 73 -15.37 -13.57 5.53
N SER A 74 -16.02 -14.23 4.57
CA SER A 74 -16.62 -15.55 4.81
C SER A 74 -15.58 -16.64 5.10
N ARG A 75 -14.38 -16.52 4.53
CA ARG A 75 -13.27 -17.44 4.78
C ARG A 75 -12.63 -17.18 6.14
N THR A 76 -12.33 -15.92 6.46
CA THR A 76 -11.72 -15.51 7.73
C THR A 76 -12.58 -15.86 8.94
N MET A 77 -13.89 -15.65 8.85
CA MET A 77 -14.83 -15.95 9.94
C MET A 77 -15.04 -17.44 10.24
N LYS A 78 -14.41 -18.34 9.50
CA LYS A 78 -14.41 -19.79 9.83
C LYS A 78 -13.45 -20.13 10.96
N TYR A 79 -12.49 -19.29 11.25
CA TYR A 79 -11.51 -19.50 12.30
C TYR A 79 -12.10 -19.13 13.65
N PRO A 80 -12.14 -20.07 14.62
CA PRO A 80 -12.77 -19.83 15.91
C PRO A 80 -12.08 -18.78 16.78
N GLU A 81 -10.82 -18.47 16.49
CA GLU A 81 -10.02 -17.43 17.13
C GLU A 81 -10.42 -16.01 16.69
N VAL A 82 -11.10 -15.87 15.54
CA VAL A 82 -11.51 -14.59 15.00
C VAL A 82 -12.84 -14.14 15.60
N THR A 83 -12.90 -12.89 16.06
CA THR A 83 -14.12 -12.27 16.60
C THR A 83 -14.86 -11.43 15.58
N TYR A 84 -14.11 -10.67 14.79
CA TYR A 84 -14.68 -9.84 13.72
C TYR A 84 -13.66 -9.64 12.60
N ILE A 85 -14.17 -9.22 11.45
CA ILE A 85 -13.38 -8.72 10.33
C ILE A 85 -14.05 -7.47 9.77
N MET A 86 -13.28 -6.41 9.60
CA MET A 86 -13.66 -5.20 8.88
C MET A 86 -12.81 -5.06 7.64
N VAL A 87 -13.44 -4.77 6.51
CA VAL A 87 -12.77 -4.58 5.22
C VAL A 87 -13.09 -3.20 4.70
N GLN A 88 -12.08 -2.37 4.51
CA GLN A 88 -12.15 -1.15 3.72
C GLN A 88 -11.66 -1.48 2.32
N ALA A 89 -12.50 -1.27 1.31
CA ALA A 89 -12.18 -1.54 -0.09
C ALA A 89 -11.97 -0.22 -0.83
N GLY A 90 -10.75 0.03 -1.26
CA GLY A 90 -10.39 1.25 -1.97
C GLY A 90 -10.40 2.50 -1.10
N ARG A 91 -10.70 3.63 -1.72
CA ARG A 91 -10.65 4.96 -1.13
C ARG A 91 -11.77 5.18 -0.10
N ASN A 92 -11.45 5.83 1.00
CA ASN A 92 -12.43 6.33 1.98
C ASN A 92 -13.26 7.51 1.42
N ASP A 93 -14.36 7.84 2.10
CA ASP A 93 -15.30 8.88 1.63
C ASP A 93 -14.71 10.29 1.60
N ASP A 94 -13.75 10.60 2.47
CA ASP A 94 -13.07 11.90 2.52
C ASP A 94 -11.95 12.04 1.48
N GLY A 95 -11.59 10.95 0.80
CA GLY A 95 -10.61 10.92 -0.28
C GLY A 95 -9.16 11.08 0.18
N THR A 96 -8.87 10.90 1.47
CA THR A 96 -7.51 10.98 2.00
C THR A 96 -6.66 9.78 1.63
N ASP A 97 -7.28 8.59 1.46
CA ASP A 97 -6.60 7.39 0.96
C ASP A 97 -6.67 7.32 -0.56
N PRO A 98 -5.53 7.32 -1.26
CA PRO A 98 -5.49 7.33 -2.73
C PRO A 98 -5.66 5.93 -3.36
N PHE A 99 -6.22 4.97 -2.64
CA PHE A 99 -6.33 3.58 -3.09
C PHE A 99 -7.48 3.38 -4.09
N THR A 100 -7.24 2.47 -5.04
CA THR A 100 -8.25 2.02 -6.00
C THR A 100 -9.08 0.86 -5.41
N PRO A 101 -10.20 0.44 -6.03
CA PRO A 101 -10.98 -0.69 -5.56
C PRO A 101 -10.24 -2.03 -5.48
N SER A 102 -9.04 -2.13 -6.04
CA SER A 102 -8.18 -3.32 -5.96
C SER A 102 -7.41 -3.44 -4.64
N HIS A 103 -7.42 -2.42 -3.79
CA HIS A 103 -6.72 -2.44 -2.51
C HIS A 103 -7.71 -2.56 -1.35
N PHE A 104 -7.44 -3.51 -0.43
CA PHE A 104 -8.18 -3.63 0.82
C PHE A 104 -7.26 -3.41 2.01
N GLU A 105 -7.78 -2.65 2.96
CA GLU A 105 -7.28 -2.60 4.33
C GLU A 105 -8.22 -3.37 5.23
N VAL A 106 -7.70 -4.32 5.98
CA VAL A 106 -8.51 -5.27 6.72
C VAL A 106 -8.07 -5.35 8.18
N SER A 107 -9.00 -5.08 9.08
CA SER A 107 -8.81 -5.29 10.50
C SER A 107 -9.47 -6.60 10.93
N ILE A 108 -8.70 -7.49 11.52
CA ILE A 108 -9.17 -8.78 12.07
C ILE A 108 -8.98 -8.73 13.57
N GLY A 109 -10.09 -8.73 14.30
CA GLY A 109 -10.10 -8.88 15.74
C GLY A 109 -9.99 -10.35 16.13
N ILE A 110 -9.13 -10.63 17.10
CA ILE A 110 -8.95 -11.99 17.63
C ILE A 110 -9.42 -12.07 19.07
N LYS A 111 -9.76 -13.26 19.51
CA LYS A 111 -10.14 -13.54 20.90
C LYS A 111 -8.94 -13.42 21.83
N PRO A 112 -9.16 -13.20 23.14
CA PRO A 112 -8.12 -13.34 24.14
C PRO A 112 -7.42 -14.70 24.04
N TYR A 113 -6.10 -14.73 24.19
CA TYR A 113 -5.30 -15.95 23.99
C TYR A 113 -5.63 -17.11 24.96
N ASP A 114 -6.21 -16.82 26.11
CA ASP A 114 -6.68 -17.82 27.06
C ASP A 114 -7.91 -18.61 26.57
N GLU A 115 -8.61 -18.09 25.54
CA GLU A 115 -9.72 -18.78 24.87
C GLU A 115 -9.27 -19.62 23.66
N TRP A 116 -7.96 -19.60 23.35
CA TRP A 116 -7.44 -20.32 22.18
C TRP A 116 -7.17 -21.78 22.48
N PRO A 117 -7.15 -22.67 21.48
CA PRO A 117 -6.70 -24.04 21.65
C PRO A 117 -5.29 -24.09 22.25
N ASN A 118 -5.05 -25.02 23.14
CA ASN A 118 -3.76 -25.17 23.84
C ASN A 118 -2.59 -25.26 22.84
N GLY A 119 -1.63 -24.35 23.03
CA GLY A 119 -0.39 -24.31 22.25
C GLY A 119 -0.48 -23.60 20.89
N LYS A 120 -1.66 -23.12 20.46
CA LYS A 120 -1.80 -22.33 19.24
C LYS A 120 -1.37 -20.87 19.50
N THR A 121 -0.56 -20.34 18.61
CA THR A 121 -0.04 -18.96 18.66
C THR A 121 -0.69 -18.10 17.59
N LYS A 122 -0.53 -16.76 17.70
CA LYS A 122 -0.94 -15.81 16.65
C LYS A 122 -0.23 -16.09 15.32
N GLN A 123 1.02 -16.50 15.38
CA GLN A 123 1.80 -16.84 14.18
C GLN A 123 1.23 -18.09 13.46
N ASP A 124 0.73 -19.07 14.23
CA ASP A 124 0.06 -20.25 13.65
C ASP A 124 -1.23 -19.83 12.93
N LEU A 125 -2.03 -18.93 13.53
CA LEU A 125 -3.23 -18.41 12.90
C LEU A 125 -2.89 -17.62 11.62
N ILE A 126 -1.87 -16.76 11.66
CA ILE A 126 -1.40 -16.00 10.48
C ILE A 126 -1.00 -16.97 9.37
N HIS A 127 -0.25 -18.03 9.70
CA HIS A 127 0.16 -19.02 8.70
C HIS A 127 -1.03 -19.77 8.10
N GLU A 128 -2.00 -20.17 8.91
CA GLU A 128 -3.23 -20.81 8.42
C GLU A 128 -4.04 -19.88 7.50
N LEU A 129 -4.17 -18.60 7.86
CA LEU A 129 -4.85 -17.61 7.05
C LEU A 129 -4.09 -17.34 5.73
N GLU A 130 -2.76 -17.28 5.78
CA GLU A 130 -1.92 -17.13 4.59
C GLU A 130 -2.14 -18.29 3.60
N GLU A 131 -2.15 -19.53 4.09
CA GLU A 131 -2.41 -20.71 3.26
C GLU A 131 -3.85 -20.73 2.69
N GLU A 132 -4.84 -20.33 3.50
CA GLU A 132 -6.22 -20.21 3.03
C GLU A 132 -6.34 -19.17 1.90
N TYR A 133 -5.70 -17.99 2.08
CA TYR A 133 -5.80 -16.90 1.09
C TYR A 133 -5.02 -17.18 -0.20
N LYS A 134 -3.96 -17.98 -0.16
CA LYS A 134 -3.28 -18.48 -1.37
C LYS A 134 -4.22 -19.30 -2.29
N THR A 135 -5.29 -19.88 -1.72
CA THR A 135 -6.29 -20.59 -2.53
C THR A 135 -7.24 -19.66 -3.28
N LEU A 136 -7.30 -18.39 -2.90
CA LEU A 136 -8.18 -17.40 -3.51
C LEU A 136 -7.51 -16.75 -4.73
N PRO A 137 -8.10 -16.90 -5.93
CA PRO A 137 -7.47 -16.38 -7.13
C PRO A 137 -7.39 -14.85 -7.11
N GLY A 138 -6.20 -14.33 -7.40
CA GLY A 138 -5.96 -12.90 -7.52
C GLY A 138 -5.74 -12.16 -6.19
N PHE A 139 -5.74 -12.86 -5.03
CA PHE A 139 -5.39 -12.24 -3.76
C PHE A 139 -3.87 -12.25 -3.55
N ARG A 140 -3.31 -11.08 -3.25
CA ARG A 140 -1.97 -10.93 -2.70
C ARG A 140 -2.11 -10.29 -1.33
N VAL A 141 -1.60 -10.93 -0.30
CA VAL A 141 -1.83 -10.53 1.09
C VAL A 141 -0.51 -10.22 1.79
N GLY A 142 -0.52 -9.18 2.61
CA GLY A 142 0.55 -8.84 3.53
C GLY A 142 -0.01 -8.70 4.94
N PHE A 143 0.62 -9.36 5.92
CA PHE A 143 0.20 -9.33 7.32
C PHE A 143 1.02 -8.33 8.12
N SER A 144 0.35 -7.54 8.94
CA SER A 144 0.93 -6.54 9.82
C SER A 144 0.10 -6.42 11.11
N GLN A 145 0.30 -5.34 11.84
CA GLN A 145 -0.48 -4.97 13.01
C GLN A 145 -0.87 -3.49 12.92
N PRO A 146 -2.03 -3.07 13.46
CA PRO A 146 -2.57 -1.72 13.22
C PRO A 146 -1.62 -0.59 13.59
N MET A 147 -0.99 -0.65 14.77
CA MET A 147 -0.10 0.41 15.23
C MET A 147 1.21 0.44 14.45
N ILE A 148 1.80 -0.73 14.21
CA ILE A 148 3.05 -0.85 13.43
C ILE A 148 2.80 -0.37 12.00
N ASP A 149 1.70 -0.77 11.39
CA ASP A 149 1.29 -0.35 10.05
C ASP A 149 1.18 1.18 9.96
N GLY A 150 0.43 1.79 10.88
CA GLY A 150 0.28 3.24 10.93
C GLY A 150 1.57 4.01 11.24
N VAL A 151 2.49 3.44 12.03
CA VAL A 151 3.81 4.05 12.31
C VAL A 151 4.69 3.96 11.06
N MET A 152 4.70 2.81 10.36
CA MET A 152 5.49 2.64 9.14
C MET A 152 5.00 3.54 8.01
N ASP A 153 3.67 3.70 7.84
CA ASP A 153 3.11 4.68 6.91
C ASP A 153 3.65 6.10 7.16
N LYS A 154 3.69 6.54 8.42
CA LYS A 154 4.19 7.88 8.79
C LYS A 154 5.70 8.05 8.62
N ILE A 155 6.50 7.00 8.83
CA ILE A 155 7.96 7.06 8.77
C ILE A 155 8.47 6.76 7.36
N ALA A 156 8.01 5.67 6.77
CA ALA A 156 8.46 5.18 5.48
C ALA A 156 7.62 5.70 4.30
N GLY A 157 6.38 6.12 4.57
CA GLY A 157 5.40 6.53 3.57
C GLY A 157 4.87 5.35 2.77
N ALA A 158 4.88 4.15 3.37
CA ALA A 158 4.24 2.95 2.88
C ALA A 158 4.04 1.96 4.04
N HIS A 159 3.08 1.09 3.89
CA HIS A 159 2.68 0.11 4.90
C HIS A 159 3.59 -1.14 4.87
N SER A 160 4.86 -0.96 5.21
CA SER A 160 5.86 -2.03 5.19
C SER A 160 7.07 -1.66 6.04
N GLU A 161 7.78 -2.67 6.56
CA GLU A 161 8.96 -2.45 7.42
C GLU A 161 10.11 -1.77 6.69
N LEU A 162 10.23 -2.01 5.40
CA LEU A 162 11.26 -1.45 4.54
C LEU A 162 10.71 -0.99 3.21
N VAL A 163 11.24 0.13 2.75
CA VAL A 163 10.92 0.69 1.43
C VAL A 163 12.18 1.11 0.70
N VAL A 164 12.15 0.93 -0.62
CA VAL A 164 13.12 1.52 -1.55
C VAL A 164 12.35 2.44 -2.48
N LYS A 165 12.57 3.74 -2.39
CA LYS A 165 11.93 4.74 -3.24
C LYS A 165 12.78 5.00 -4.47
N VAL A 166 12.20 4.83 -5.64
CA VAL A 166 12.84 5.08 -6.93
C VAL A 166 12.32 6.39 -7.49
N TYR A 167 13.11 7.43 -7.46
CA TYR A 167 12.74 8.75 -7.95
C TYR A 167 13.08 8.90 -9.43
N GLY A 168 12.17 9.44 -10.22
CA GLY A 168 12.37 9.69 -11.65
C GLY A 168 11.21 10.44 -12.28
N GLU A 169 11.45 11.13 -13.40
CA GLU A 169 10.41 11.85 -14.15
C GLU A 169 9.71 10.96 -15.18
N ASP A 170 10.44 10.00 -15.77
CA ASP A 170 9.87 9.04 -16.71
C ASP A 170 9.35 7.80 -15.96
N PHE A 171 8.03 7.63 -15.94
CA PHE A 171 7.39 6.51 -15.25
C PHE A 171 7.76 5.14 -15.80
N ARG A 172 8.00 5.02 -17.12
CA ARG A 172 8.35 3.73 -17.72
C ARG A 172 9.71 3.27 -17.21
N GLU A 173 10.67 4.19 -17.22
CA GLU A 173 12.02 3.90 -16.75
C GLU A 173 12.05 3.72 -15.22
N THR A 174 11.35 4.56 -14.47
CA THR A 174 11.22 4.41 -13.00
C THR A 174 10.62 3.05 -12.62
N ARG A 175 9.60 2.58 -13.37
CA ARG A 175 8.97 1.28 -13.16
C ARG A 175 9.90 0.12 -13.52
N ARG A 176 10.64 0.22 -14.64
CA ARG A 176 11.66 -0.76 -15.00
C ARG A 176 12.68 -0.94 -13.88
N ILE A 177 13.20 0.17 -13.36
CA ILE A 177 14.16 0.18 -12.25
C ILE A 177 13.54 -0.45 -10.99
N ALA A 178 12.32 -0.06 -10.61
CA ALA A 178 11.62 -0.61 -9.46
C ALA A 178 11.38 -2.13 -9.59
N GLU A 179 11.01 -2.63 -10.77
CA GLU A 179 10.86 -4.07 -11.04
C GLU A 179 12.20 -4.81 -10.98
N GLU A 180 13.29 -4.21 -11.44
CA GLU A 180 14.63 -4.79 -11.31
C GLU A 180 15.09 -4.86 -9.87
N ILE A 181 14.85 -3.80 -9.08
CA ILE A 181 15.11 -3.78 -7.63
C ILE A 181 14.29 -4.88 -6.94
N THR A 182 13.00 -5.00 -7.24
CA THR A 182 12.13 -6.03 -6.67
C THR A 182 12.66 -7.43 -6.96
N ARG A 183 13.05 -7.70 -8.22
CA ARG A 183 13.67 -8.98 -8.60
C ARG A 183 15.01 -9.23 -7.92
N ALA A 184 15.85 -8.20 -7.81
CA ALA A 184 17.15 -8.28 -7.17
C ALA A 184 17.01 -8.58 -5.67
N LEU A 185 16.14 -7.85 -4.96
CA LEU A 185 15.89 -8.04 -3.53
C LEU A 185 15.22 -9.39 -3.23
N GLY A 186 14.42 -9.94 -4.14
CA GLY A 186 13.85 -11.28 -3.99
C GLY A 186 14.89 -12.39 -3.92
N THR A 187 16.15 -12.12 -4.29
CA THR A 187 17.29 -13.06 -4.12
C THR A 187 17.96 -12.96 -2.75
N VAL A 188 17.63 -11.95 -1.95
CA VAL A 188 18.24 -11.69 -0.63
C VAL A 188 17.45 -12.45 0.43
N LYS A 189 18.14 -13.26 1.22
CA LYS A 189 17.51 -14.05 2.27
C LYS A 189 16.86 -13.14 3.34
N GLY A 190 15.62 -13.43 3.68
CA GLY A 190 14.85 -12.70 4.69
C GLY A 190 13.87 -11.69 4.10
N ALA A 191 13.98 -11.33 2.82
CA ALA A 191 12.98 -10.51 2.14
C ALA A 191 11.69 -11.32 1.90
N VAL A 192 10.55 -10.77 2.36
CA VAL A 192 9.21 -11.31 2.13
C VAL A 192 8.28 -10.19 1.72
N ASP A 193 7.12 -10.53 1.19
CA ASP A 193 6.05 -9.58 0.80
C ASP A 193 6.53 -8.47 -0.14
N LEU A 194 7.51 -8.79 -1.00
CA LEU A 194 8.09 -7.88 -1.99
C LEU A 194 7.04 -7.49 -3.04
N ASP A 195 6.74 -6.20 -3.13
CA ASP A 195 5.85 -5.66 -4.17
C ASP A 195 6.19 -4.20 -4.48
N ILE A 196 5.69 -3.71 -5.61
CA ILE A 196 5.67 -2.27 -5.91
C ILE A 196 4.34 -1.74 -5.37
N ASP A 197 4.40 -0.75 -4.50
CA ASP A 197 3.23 -0.20 -3.80
C ASP A 197 2.22 0.42 -4.77
N GLN A 198 2.70 1.14 -5.78
CA GLN A 198 1.85 1.72 -6.81
C GLN A 198 1.42 0.66 -7.83
N GLU A 199 0.12 0.63 -8.12
CA GLU A 199 -0.43 -0.24 -9.14
C GLU A 199 0.27 -0.08 -10.50
N PRO A 200 0.28 -1.14 -11.34
CA PRO A 200 0.77 -1.03 -12.70
C PRO A 200 -0.12 -0.08 -13.52
N PRO A 201 0.40 0.44 -14.65
CA PRO A 201 -0.38 1.26 -15.56
C PRO A 201 -1.67 0.56 -16.00
N LEU A 202 -2.78 1.31 -15.98
CA LEU A 202 -4.11 0.80 -16.30
C LEU A 202 -4.65 1.42 -17.59
N PRO A 203 -5.53 0.71 -18.31
CA PRO A 203 -6.31 1.32 -19.39
C PRO A 203 -7.19 2.44 -18.83
N GLN A 204 -7.07 3.61 -19.42
CA GLN A 204 -7.80 4.82 -19.07
C GLN A 204 -8.55 5.36 -20.28
N LEU A 205 -9.79 5.79 -20.10
CA LEU A 205 -10.50 6.55 -21.11
C LEU A 205 -10.11 8.03 -20.98
N GLN A 206 -9.42 8.54 -21.99
CA GLN A 206 -9.04 9.95 -22.07
C GLN A 206 -10.01 10.70 -22.97
N ILE A 207 -10.51 11.84 -22.49
CA ILE A 207 -11.35 12.77 -23.25
C ILE A 207 -10.59 14.08 -23.36
N ILE A 208 -10.00 14.33 -24.52
CA ILE A 208 -9.16 15.50 -24.79
C ILE A 208 -10.00 16.55 -25.49
N MET A 209 -10.33 17.63 -24.78
CA MET A 209 -11.17 18.70 -25.30
C MET A 209 -10.42 19.56 -26.32
N ASN A 210 -11.03 19.82 -27.49
CA ASN A 210 -10.55 20.75 -28.51
C ASN A 210 -11.20 22.12 -28.30
N ARG A 211 -10.49 23.03 -27.66
CA ARG A 211 -10.99 24.37 -27.32
C ARG A 211 -11.43 25.21 -28.54
N ASP A 212 -10.72 25.08 -29.65
CA ASP A 212 -11.05 25.81 -30.89
C ASP A 212 -12.33 25.28 -31.53
N ALA A 213 -12.56 23.98 -31.48
CA ALA A 213 -13.80 23.37 -31.91
C ALA A 213 -14.95 23.75 -31.00
N ILE A 214 -14.77 23.71 -29.69
CA ILE A 214 -15.78 24.13 -28.70
C ILE A 214 -16.23 25.57 -28.97
N ALA A 215 -15.29 26.50 -29.17
CA ALA A 215 -15.59 27.89 -29.47
C ALA A 215 -16.34 28.05 -30.80
N ARG A 216 -15.97 27.33 -31.85
CA ARG A 216 -16.65 27.36 -33.16
C ARG A 216 -18.12 26.97 -33.10
N TYR A 217 -18.45 26.01 -32.19
CA TYR A 217 -19.83 25.58 -32.03
C TYR A 217 -20.62 26.42 -31.02
N GLY A 218 -20.05 27.52 -30.51
CA GLY A 218 -20.70 28.38 -29.51
C GLY A 218 -20.96 27.69 -28.19
N LEU A 219 -20.08 26.77 -27.81
CA LEU A 219 -20.10 26.05 -26.53
C LEU A 219 -19.03 26.61 -25.60
N ASN A 220 -19.19 26.40 -24.27
CA ASN A 220 -18.15 26.64 -23.29
C ASN A 220 -17.46 25.33 -22.91
N VAL A 221 -16.23 25.41 -22.43
CA VAL A 221 -15.50 24.24 -21.92
C VAL A 221 -16.25 23.63 -20.74
N SER A 222 -16.90 24.44 -19.90
CA SER A 222 -17.75 23.99 -18.81
C SER A 222 -18.92 23.10 -19.26
N ASP A 223 -19.56 23.45 -20.39
CA ASP A 223 -20.70 22.68 -20.92
C ASP A 223 -20.27 21.25 -21.30
N VAL A 224 -19.05 21.13 -21.87
CA VAL A 224 -18.45 19.84 -22.22
C VAL A 224 -18.04 19.07 -20.95
N ALA A 225 -17.44 19.76 -19.97
CA ALA A 225 -17.05 19.15 -18.70
C ALA A 225 -18.29 18.65 -17.92
N ASP A 226 -19.34 19.44 -17.83
CA ASP A 226 -20.59 19.08 -17.18
C ASP A 226 -21.26 17.84 -17.84
N LEU A 227 -21.26 17.78 -19.18
CA LEU A 227 -21.76 16.59 -19.88
C LEU A 227 -20.95 15.34 -19.49
N ILE A 228 -19.63 15.43 -19.49
CA ILE A 228 -18.74 14.31 -19.16
C ILE A 228 -18.96 13.89 -17.70
N GLU A 229 -19.02 14.84 -16.78
CA GLU A 229 -19.28 14.59 -15.35
C GLU A 229 -20.62 13.87 -15.16
N VAL A 230 -21.71 14.42 -15.72
CA VAL A 230 -23.04 13.82 -15.62
C VAL A 230 -23.11 12.46 -16.30
N ALA A 231 -22.53 12.33 -17.49
CA ALA A 231 -22.64 11.09 -18.25
C ALA A 231 -21.87 9.93 -17.62
N ILE A 232 -20.64 10.17 -17.17
CA ILE A 232 -19.70 9.11 -16.74
C ILE A 232 -19.69 8.97 -15.21
N GLY A 233 -19.34 10.03 -14.50
CA GLY A 233 -19.20 10.04 -13.05
C GLY A 233 -20.53 10.04 -12.31
N GLY A 234 -21.45 10.81 -12.83
CA GLY A 234 -22.69 11.22 -12.15
C GLY A 234 -22.49 12.53 -11.38
N LYS A 235 -23.41 13.47 -11.55
CA LYS A 235 -23.40 14.76 -10.87
C LYS A 235 -24.49 14.83 -9.83
N ALA A 236 -24.14 15.18 -8.60
CA ALA A 236 -25.12 15.47 -7.56
C ALA A 236 -25.91 16.73 -7.93
N ILE A 237 -27.24 16.59 -8.08
CA ILE A 237 -28.15 17.66 -8.47
C ILE A 237 -28.96 18.19 -7.30
N ALA A 238 -29.08 17.41 -6.23
CA ALA A 238 -29.77 17.77 -5.00
C ALA A 238 -29.29 16.88 -3.85
N GLN A 239 -29.68 17.24 -2.63
CA GLN A 239 -29.42 16.47 -1.42
C GLN A 239 -30.69 16.18 -0.67
N LEU A 240 -30.85 14.96 -0.21
CA LEU A 240 -31.93 14.52 0.67
C LEU A 240 -31.38 14.42 2.10
N TYR A 241 -32.04 15.15 3.01
CA TYR A 241 -31.74 15.07 4.44
C TYR A 241 -32.73 14.15 5.13
N GLN A 242 -32.26 13.16 5.84
CA GLN A 242 -33.07 12.22 6.60
C GLN A 242 -32.50 12.09 8.03
N GLY A 243 -33.03 12.90 8.96
CA GLY A 243 -32.44 13.06 10.27
C GLY A 243 -31.02 13.64 10.16
N ASP A 244 -30.04 12.95 10.76
CA ASP A 244 -28.63 13.36 10.71
C ASP A 244 -27.88 12.85 9.45
N ARG A 245 -28.59 12.15 8.58
CA ARG A 245 -27.98 11.58 7.36
C ARG A 245 -28.30 12.46 6.14
N GLN A 246 -27.28 12.62 5.30
CA GLN A 246 -27.33 13.36 4.04
C GLN A 246 -27.05 12.40 2.88
N TYR A 247 -27.90 12.44 1.87
CA TYR A 247 -27.78 11.60 0.67
C TYR A 247 -27.80 12.47 -0.57
N ASP A 248 -26.85 12.27 -1.47
CA ASP A 248 -26.83 12.95 -2.76
C ASP A 248 -27.83 12.30 -3.72
N ILE A 249 -28.62 13.14 -4.40
CA ILE A 249 -29.44 12.72 -5.55
C ILE A 249 -28.58 12.93 -6.79
N THR A 250 -28.07 11.85 -7.37
CA THR A 250 -27.12 11.88 -8.48
C THR A 250 -27.81 11.61 -9.81
N CYS A 251 -27.58 12.49 -10.81
CA CYS A 251 -27.98 12.27 -12.19
C CYS A 251 -26.82 11.62 -12.95
N LYS A 252 -27.10 10.52 -13.66
CA LYS A 252 -26.12 9.77 -14.44
C LYS A 252 -26.77 9.13 -15.66
N TYR A 253 -26.05 9.05 -16.78
CA TYR A 253 -26.54 8.30 -17.93
C TYR A 253 -26.59 6.79 -17.63
N LYS A 254 -27.54 6.10 -18.26
CA LYS A 254 -27.62 4.63 -18.15
C LYS A 254 -26.32 4.00 -18.66
N GLU A 255 -25.95 2.87 -18.06
CA GLU A 255 -24.69 2.18 -18.39
C GLU A 255 -24.60 1.82 -19.88
N GLU A 256 -25.69 1.36 -20.47
CA GLU A 256 -25.82 1.02 -21.90
C GLU A 256 -25.46 2.18 -22.86
N MET A 257 -25.47 3.43 -22.38
CA MET A 257 -25.16 4.64 -23.16
C MET A 257 -23.70 5.10 -23.01
N ARG A 258 -22.94 4.48 -22.09
CA ARG A 258 -21.57 4.89 -21.74
C ARG A 258 -20.60 3.73 -21.57
N ASP A 259 -20.95 2.53 -22.01
CA ASP A 259 -20.18 1.29 -21.84
C ASP A 259 -19.03 1.16 -22.86
N THR A 260 -19.01 1.97 -23.93
CA THR A 260 -17.94 1.97 -24.93
C THR A 260 -17.47 3.40 -25.25
N PRO A 261 -16.20 3.57 -25.70
CA PRO A 261 -15.67 4.87 -26.11
C PRO A 261 -16.51 5.53 -27.23
N GLU A 262 -17.03 4.73 -28.18
CA GLU A 262 -17.83 5.20 -29.30
C GLU A 262 -19.18 5.79 -28.84
N LYS A 263 -19.85 5.15 -27.86
CA LYS A 263 -21.09 5.67 -27.29
C LYS A 263 -20.84 6.97 -26.52
N ILE A 264 -19.73 7.05 -25.78
CA ILE A 264 -19.33 8.27 -25.10
C ILE A 264 -19.01 9.38 -26.09
N ALA A 265 -18.29 9.09 -27.18
CA ALA A 265 -18.00 10.03 -28.26
C ALA A 265 -19.28 10.52 -28.98
N GLY A 266 -20.33 9.71 -28.97
CA GLY A 266 -21.67 10.02 -29.52
C GLY A 266 -22.58 10.83 -28.60
N LEU A 267 -22.21 11.15 -27.35
CA LEU A 267 -23.04 11.95 -26.45
C LEU A 267 -23.26 13.35 -27.00
N MET A 268 -24.50 13.86 -26.85
CA MET A 268 -24.93 15.10 -27.49
C MET A 268 -24.86 16.29 -26.54
N LEU A 269 -24.12 17.32 -26.96
CA LEU A 269 -24.14 18.66 -26.41
C LEU A 269 -25.22 19.50 -27.08
N THR A 270 -25.73 20.52 -26.42
CA THR A 270 -26.68 21.48 -27.01
C THR A 270 -26.01 22.85 -27.03
N SER A 271 -25.80 23.40 -28.20
CA SER A 271 -25.25 24.77 -28.37
C SER A 271 -26.26 25.83 -27.93
N SER A 272 -25.80 27.07 -27.78
CA SER A 272 -26.63 28.24 -27.52
C SER A 272 -27.72 28.50 -28.60
N THR A 273 -27.51 28.00 -29.82
CA THR A 273 -28.44 28.05 -30.91
C THR A 273 -29.45 26.89 -30.99
N GLY A 274 -29.35 25.93 -30.05
CA GLY A 274 -30.17 24.71 -30.00
C GLY A 274 -29.67 23.56 -30.88
N ALA A 275 -28.55 23.72 -31.57
CA ALA A 275 -27.95 22.65 -32.37
C ALA A 275 -27.39 21.53 -31.52
N LYS A 276 -27.63 20.27 -31.95
CA LYS A 276 -27.11 19.07 -31.28
C LYS A 276 -25.75 18.72 -31.88
N ILE A 277 -24.71 18.68 -31.03
CA ILE A 277 -23.32 18.49 -31.43
C ILE A 277 -22.79 17.26 -30.68
N PRO A 278 -22.36 16.19 -31.38
CA PRO A 278 -21.78 15.04 -30.70
C PRO A 278 -20.41 15.42 -30.07
N LEU A 279 -20.09 14.80 -28.92
CA LEU A 279 -18.87 15.05 -28.18
C LEU A 279 -17.62 14.84 -29.06
N SER A 280 -17.65 13.90 -30.00
CA SER A 280 -16.57 13.64 -30.95
C SER A 280 -16.19 14.82 -31.86
N GLN A 281 -17.04 15.84 -32.00
CA GLN A 281 -16.71 17.04 -32.78
C GLN A 281 -15.96 18.10 -31.95
N VAL A 282 -16.01 17.98 -30.63
CA VAL A 282 -15.39 18.94 -29.69
C VAL A 282 -14.37 18.31 -28.74
N ALA A 283 -14.22 16.99 -28.79
CA ALA A 283 -13.24 16.25 -27.99
C ALA A 283 -12.82 14.97 -28.71
N GLU A 284 -11.57 14.56 -28.48
CA GLU A 284 -11.06 13.25 -28.85
C GLU A 284 -11.29 12.29 -27.69
N VAL A 285 -11.98 11.17 -27.95
CA VAL A 285 -12.24 10.11 -26.96
C VAL A 285 -11.39 8.91 -27.34
N LYS A 286 -10.42 8.55 -26.49
CA LYS A 286 -9.51 7.43 -26.78
C LYS A 286 -9.15 6.64 -25.53
N LEU A 287 -8.87 5.34 -25.72
CA LEU A 287 -8.25 4.51 -24.71
C LEU A 287 -6.74 4.75 -24.73
N SER A 288 -6.17 4.93 -23.56
CA SER A 288 -4.73 5.07 -23.34
C SER A 288 -4.33 4.29 -22.09
N VAL A 289 -3.08 3.90 -22.01
CA VAL A 289 -2.53 3.27 -20.81
C VAL A 289 -1.77 4.34 -20.03
N GLY A 290 -2.10 4.48 -18.76
CA GLY A 290 -1.48 5.49 -17.89
C GLY A 290 -1.40 5.01 -16.44
N GLU A 291 -0.54 5.66 -15.65
CA GLU A 291 -0.42 5.38 -14.23
C GLU A 291 -1.74 5.72 -13.51
N SER A 292 -2.21 4.79 -12.67
CA SER A 292 -3.41 4.97 -11.86
C SER A 292 -3.19 5.97 -10.71
N THR A 293 -1.98 5.97 -10.17
CA THR A 293 -1.58 6.83 -9.05
C THR A 293 -0.21 7.43 -9.31
N ILE A 294 -0.07 8.73 -9.04
CA ILE A 294 1.19 9.47 -9.15
C ILE A 294 1.58 9.95 -7.76
N THR A 295 2.55 9.27 -7.15
CA THR A 295 3.07 9.61 -5.82
C THR A 295 4.22 10.59 -5.92
N ARG A 296 4.24 11.58 -5.03
CA ARG A 296 5.32 12.56 -4.94
C ARG A 296 5.78 12.75 -3.51
N GLU A 297 7.08 12.89 -3.36
CA GLU A 297 7.73 13.30 -2.11
C GLU A 297 8.67 14.46 -2.42
N MET A 298 8.60 15.54 -1.65
CA MET A 298 9.34 16.78 -1.92
C MET A 298 9.23 17.24 -3.38
N ASN A 299 8.03 17.15 -3.95
CA ASN A 299 7.68 17.46 -5.34
C ASN A 299 8.34 16.56 -6.41
N ARG A 300 9.11 15.54 -6.06
CA ARG A 300 9.69 14.56 -6.99
C ARG A 300 8.78 13.34 -7.08
N ARG A 301 8.55 12.86 -8.31
CA ARG A 301 7.81 11.61 -8.55
C ARG A 301 8.64 10.42 -8.10
N HIS A 302 7.98 9.42 -7.52
CA HIS A 302 8.63 8.17 -7.18
C HIS A 302 7.70 6.97 -7.28
N LEU A 303 8.31 5.79 -7.41
CA LEU A 303 7.68 4.50 -7.14
C LEU A 303 8.34 3.90 -5.89
N THR A 304 7.56 3.15 -5.13
CA THR A 304 8.00 2.55 -3.87
C THR A 304 8.02 1.04 -4.01
N VAL A 305 9.19 0.44 -3.85
CA VAL A 305 9.32 -1.01 -3.64
C VAL A 305 9.24 -1.25 -2.15
N LYS A 306 8.26 -2.03 -1.72
CA LYS A 306 8.02 -2.39 -0.33
C LYS A 306 8.38 -3.83 -0.04
N LEU A 307 8.81 -4.10 1.19
CA LEU A 307 9.12 -5.44 1.66
C LEU A 307 9.09 -5.52 3.18
N ASN A 308 8.87 -6.73 3.69
CA ASN A 308 9.00 -7.06 5.10
C ASN A 308 10.20 -7.99 5.31
N LEU A 309 10.68 -8.07 6.55
CA LEU A 309 11.77 -8.97 6.94
C LEU A 309 11.24 -10.15 7.75
N ARG A 310 11.80 -11.32 7.51
CA ARG A 310 11.49 -12.51 8.31
C ARG A 310 12.76 -13.29 8.64
N GLY A 311 12.99 -13.49 9.94
CA GLY A 311 14.12 -14.31 10.43
C GLY A 311 15.50 -13.71 10.21
N ARG A 312 15.57 -12.36 10.07
CA ARG A 312 16.81 -11.63 9.87
C ARG A 312 16.70 -10.20 10.40
N ASP A 313 17.79 -9.70 10.99
CA ASP A 313 17.88 -8.32 11.47
C ASP A 313 18.00 -7.29 10.34
N LEU A 314 17.43 -6.10 10.60
CA LEU A 314 17.39 -5.00 9.65
C LEU A 314 18.77 -4.54 9.16
N ALA A 315 19.74 -4.41 10.06
CA ALA A 315 21.04 -3.82 9.71
C ALA A 315 21.84 -4.70 8.75
N SER A 316 21.88 -6.03 8.97
CA SER A 316 22.54 -6.98 8.09
C SER A 316 21.85 -7.08 6.73
N PHE A 317 20.50 -7.01 6.73
CA PHE A 317 19.72 -7.01 5.50
C PHE A 317 20.01 -5.78 4.65
N LEU A 318 19.94 -4.57 5.21
CA LEU A 318 20.18 -3.31 4.48
C LEU A 318 21.54 -3.31 3.78
N LYS A 319 22.59 -3.78 4.48
CA LYS A 319 23.95 -3.84 3.89
C LYS A 319 24.01 -4.78 2.68
N GLU A 320 23.37 -5.94 2.74
CA GLU A 320 23.36 -6.88 1.62
C GLU A 320 22.44 -6.37 0.51
N ALA A 321 21.27 -5.86 0.82
CA ALA A 321 20.32 -5.29 -0.12
C ALA A 321 20.95 -4.19 -0.97
N GLN A 322 21.65 -3.25 -0.34
CA GLN A 322 22.38 -2.20 -1.03
C GLN A 322 23.43 -2.76 -2.01
N ASN A 323 24.24 -3.70 -1.57
CA ASN A 323 25.25 -4.33 -2.43
C ASN A 323 24.62 -5.06 -3.63
N VAL A 324 23.47 -5.71 -3.42
CA VAL A 324 22.77 -6.44 -4.48
C VAL A 324 22.13 -5.47 -5.48
N ILE A 325 21.55 -4.38 -5.02
CA ILE A 325 21.01 -3.32 -5.89
C ILE A 325 22.14 -2.71 -6.72
N ASP A 326 23.23 -2.28 -6.09
CA ASP A 326 24.36 -1.65 -6.77
C ASP A 326 25.04 -2.57 -7.80
N ALA A 327 24.99 -3.89 -7.59
CA ALA A 327 25.60 -4.87 -8.48
C ALA A 327 24.69 -5.33 -9.63
N LYS A 328 23.37 -5.32 -9.44
CA LYS A 328 22.42 -5.96 -10.37
C LYS A 328 21.51 -4.99 -11.11
N VAL A 329 21.33 -3.77 -10.59
CA VAL A 329 20.39 -2.79 -11.17
C VAL A 329 21.21 -1.71 -11.87
N ASP A 330 21.01 -1.59 -13.17
CA ASP A 330 21.64 -0.54 -13.98
C ASP A 330 20.66 0.61 -14.21
N TYR A 331 21.05 1.81 -13.78
CA TYR A 331 20.29 3.03 -13.96
C TYR A 331 21.16 4.28 -14.00
N ASP A 332 20.68 5.30 -14.67
CA ASP A 332 21.36 6.60 -14.74
C ASP A 332 21.22 7.37 -13.41
N LYS A 333 22.27 7.35 -12.60
CA LYS A 333 22.32 8.01 -11.28
C LYS A 333 22.22 9.54 -11.33
N SER A 334 22.26 10.15 -12.51
CA SER A 334 22.06 11.60 -12.66
C SER A 334 20.57 11.98 -12.73
N ASN A 335 19.75 11.10 -13.26
CA ASN A 335 18.31 11.32 -13.48
C ASN A 335 17.42 10.54 -12.51
N TYR A 336 17.94 9.45 -11.94
CA TYR A 336 17.20 8.58 -11.01
C TYR A 336 17.94 8.43 -9.69
N ALA A 337 17.22 8.31 -8.60
CA ALA A 337 17.78 8.17 -7.27
C ALA A 337 16.97 7.17 -6.43
#